data_560e638b3a1fd380eda47bdf71626fea
#
_entry.id   560e638b3a1fd380eda47bdf71626fea
#
_cell.length_a   1.000
_cell.length_b   1.000
_cell.length_c   1.000
_cell.angle_alpha   90.00
_cell.angle_beta   90.00
_cell.angle_gamma   90.00
#
_symmetry.space_group_name_H-M   'P 1'
#
loop_
_entity.id
_entity.type
_entity.pdbx_description
1 polymer ?
#
loop_
_entity_poly.entity_id
_entity_poly.type
_entity_poly.pdbx_seq_one_letter_code
_entity_poly.pdbx_strand_id
1 'polypeptide(L)'
;MKREGVSYMSQHVETKLAQIGNRSDEVTGTVSAPIYLSTAYRHRGIGESTGFDYVRTKNPTRQLVEDAIANLENGARGLAFSSGMAAIQTIMALFKSGDELIVSSDLYGGTYRLFENEWKKYGLTFHYDDFSDEDCLRSKITPNTKAVFVETPTNPLMQEADIEHIARMTKEHDLLLIVDNTFYTPVLQRPLELGADIVIHSATKYLGGHNDLLAGLVVVKDEQLGEEMFQHQNAIGAVLPPFDSWLLMRGMKTLSLRMRQHQANAQELAAFLEEQEEISDVLYPGKGGMLSFRLQKEEWVNPFLKALKTICFAESLGGVESFITYPATQTHMDIPEEIRIANGVCNRLLRFSVGIEHAEDLKEDLKQALCQVKEGAVSFE
;
A
#
# COMPACT_ATOMS: atom_id res chain seq x y z
N MET A 1 -5.27 -21.35 26.78
CA MET A 1 -6.17 -20.65 27.74
C MET A 1 -6.87 -19.55 26.97
N LYS A 2 -8.19 -19.59 26.85
CA LYS A 2 -8.96 -18.46 26.31
C LYS A 2 -8.78 -17.29 27.29
N ARG A 3 -8.27 -16.16 26.83
CA ARG A 3 -8.24 -14.92 27.62
C ARG A 3 -9.70 -14.54 27.88
N GLU A 4 -10.14 -14.58 29.13
CA GLU A 4 -11.44 -14.03 29.54
C GLU A 4 -11.47 -12.55 29.17
N GLY A 5 -12.58 -12.12 28.57
CA GLY A 5 -12.76 -10.82 27.96
C GLY A 5 -12.52 -9.67 28.94
N VAL A 6 -11.35 -9.05 28.80
CA VAL A 6 -11.23 -7.64 29.13
C VAL A 6 -11.96 -6.91 28.02
N SER A 7 -13.12 -6.35 28.32
CA SER A 7 -13.80 -5.37 27.47
C SER A 7 -12.82 -4.20 27.27
N TYR A 8 -12.06 -4.25 26.19
CA TYR A 8 -11.27 -3.10 25.79
C TYR A 8 -12.28 -2.01 25.38
N MET A 9 -12.35 -0.92 26.12
CA MET A 9 -12.90 0.34 25.60
C MET A 9 -12.36 0.50 24.19
N SER A 10 -13.17 0.97 23.23
CA SER A 10 -12.74 1.22 21.86
C SER A 10 -11.56 2.22 21.92
N GLN A 11 -10.34 1.71 21.77
CA GLN A 11 -9.14 2.54 21.82
C GLN A 11 -8.99 3.30 20.51
N HIS A 12 -8.57 4.55 20.59
CA HIS A 12 -8.18 5.34 19.43
C HIS A 12 -6.98 4.72 18.70
N VAL A 13 -6.89 4.98 17.40
CA VAL A 13 -5.86 4.40 16.52
C VAL A 13 -4.43 4.70 17.01
N GLU A 14 -4.20 5.90 17.56
CA GLU A 14 -2.90 6.29 18.12
C GLU A 14 -2.49 5.40 19.30
N THR A 15 -3.45 5.05 20.16
CA THR A 15 -3.19 4.16 21.29
C THR A 15 -2.92 2.74 20.83
N LYS A 16 -3.72 2.24 19.87
CA LYS A 16 -3.50 0.92 19.27
C LYS A 16 -2.11 0.82 18.68
N LEU A 17 -1.69 1.81 17.87
CA LEU A 17 -0.36 1.89 17.26
C LEU A 17 0.77 1.94 18.29
N ALA A 18 0.70 2.85 19.26
CA ALA A 18 1.74 3.02 20.29
C ALA A 18 1.95 1.77 21.14
N GLN A 19 0.88 0.98 21.35
CA GLN A 19 0.89 -0.20 22.21
C GLN A 19 1.18 -1.52 21.48
N ILE A 20 1.47 -1.51 20.18
CA ILE A 20 1.81 -2.73 19.43
C ILE A 20 2.97 -3.46 20.12
N GLY A 21 2.78 -4.75 20.40
CA GLY A 21 3.79 -5.61 21.03
C GLY A 21 4.06 -5.35 22.52
N ASN A 22 3.44 -4.33 23.13
CA ASN A 22 3.51 -4.15 24.57
C ASN A 22 2.77 -5.28 25.29
N ARG A 23 3.31 -5.75 26.42
CA ARG A 23 2.78 -6.88 27.21
C ARG A 23 2.74 -8.22 26.44
N SER A 24 3.58 -8.38 25.42
CA SER A 24 3.67 -9.63 24.66
C SER A 24 4.51 -10.71 25.34
N ASP A 25 5.40 -10.33 26.27
CA ASP A 25 6.25 -11.24 27.03
C ASP A 25 5.93 -11.14 28.54
N GLU A 26 5.21 -12.15 29.03
CA GLU A 26 4.85 -12.26 30.44
C GLU A 26 6.00 -12.80 31.33
N VAL A 27 7.02 -13.42 30.72
CA VAL A 27 8.13 -14.02 31.45
C VAL A 27 9.11 -12.96 31.94
N THR A 28 9.49 -12.03 31.08
CA THR A 28 10.47 -10.99 31.43
C THR A 28 9.83 -9.61 31.68
N GLY A 29 8.58 -9.42 31.24
CA GLY A 29 7.86 -8.15 31.37
C GLY A 29 8.43 -7.04 30.49
N THR A 30 9.14 -7.36 29.39
CA THR A 30 9.70 -6.36 28.48
C THR A 30 8.61 -5.52 27.83
N VAL A 31 8.84 -4.20 27.71
CA VAL A 31 7.92 -3.27 27.03
C VAL A 31 8.05 -3.40 25.50
N SER A 32 9.26 -3.60 25.00
CA SER A 32 9.49 -3.92 23.58
C SER A 32 9.41 -5.42 23.36
N ALA A 33 8.68 -5.85 22.34
CA ALA A 33 8.52 -7.26 22.03
C ALA A 33 9.86 -7.93 21.70
N PRO A 34 10.12 -9.16 22.20
CA PRO A 34 11.29 -9.95 21.81
C PRO A 34 11.26 -10.36 20.34
N ILE A 35 12.44 -10.57 19.76
CA ILE A 35 12.59 -11.16 18.42
C ILE A 35 12.87 -12.66 18.54
N TYR A 36 11.94 -13.47 18.06
CA TYR A 36 12.08 -14.95 18.08
C TYR A 36 12.68 -15.47 16.77
N LEU A 37 14.01 -15.58 16.70
CA LEU A 37 14.75 -16.09 15.56
C LEU A 37 14.86 -17.62 15.60
N SER A 38 13.74 -18.32 15.77
CA SER A 38 13.71 -19.78 15.81
C SER A 38 12.95 -20.34 14.61
N THR A 39 13.52 -21.34 13.93
CA THR A 39 12.87 -22.06 12.84
C THR A 39 11.86 -23.08 13.35
N ALA A 40 12.16 -23.75 14.47
CA ALA A 40 11.38 -24.85 15.03
C ALA A 40 11.11 -24.65 16.53
N TYR A 41 10.03 -25.23 17.01
CA TYR A 41 9.59 -25.13 18.41
C TYR A 41 9.40 -26.52 18.99
N ARG A 42 9.82 -26.70 20.25
CA ARG A 42 9.74 -27.99 20.94
C ARG A 42 8.32 -28.25 21.42
N HIS A 43 7.78 -29.43 21.09
CA HIS A 43 6.54 -29.94 21.66
C HIS A 43 6.82 -30.60 23.01
N ARG A 44 5.84 -30.64 23.89
CA ARG A 44 5.90 -31.36 25.18
C ARG A 44 5.66 -32.86 25.00
N GLY A 45 4.84 -33.23 23.99
CA GLY A 45 4.46 -34.60 23.63
C GLY A 45 3.67 -34.61 22.33
N ILE A 46 3.20 -35.78 21.90
CA ILE A 46 2.34 -35.92 20.73
C ILE A 46 1.01 -35.16 20.96
N GLY A 47 0.71 -34.19 20.10
CA GLY A 47 -0.48 -33.35 20.22
C GLY A 47 -0.35 -32.22 21.25
N GLU A 48 0.83 -32.01 21.87
CA GLU A 48 1.07 -31.02 22.92
C GLU A 48 1.95 -29.84 22.42
N SER A 49 1.53 -29.23 21.30
CA SER A 49 2.17 -28.01 20.78
C SER A 49 1.95 -26.82 21.72
N THR A 50 2.90 -25.88 21.71
CA THR A 50 2.72 -24.58 22.39
C THR A 50 1.89 -23.58 21.58
N GLY A 51 1.43 -23.99 20.38
CA GLY A 51 0.78 -23.13 19.39
C GLY A 51 1.73 -22.63 18.29
N PHE A 52 3.04 -22.92 18.46
CA PHE A 52 4.10 -22.66 17.49
C PHE A 52 4.83 -23.96 17.20
N ASP A 53 4.97 -24.31 15.93
CA ASP A 53 5.60 -25.54 15.48
C ASP A 53 6.76 -25.27 14.54
N TYR A 54 6.54 -24.41 13.54
CA TYR A 54 7.49 -24.08 12.51
C TYR A 54 7.32 -22.61 12.06
N VAL A 55 8.43 -21.90 11.82
CA VAL A 55 8.47 -20.46 11.57
C VAL A 55 7.64 -20.01 10.37
N ARG A 56 7.57 -20.81 9.29
CA ARG A 56 6.76 -20.51 8.12
C ARG A 56 5.27 -20.50 8.47
N THR A 57 4.82 -21.45 9.28
CA THR A 57 3.41 -21.52 9.71
C THR A 57 3.10 -20.42 10.71
N LYS A 58 3.84 -20.33 11.82
CA LYS A 58 3.66 -19.30 12.86
C LYS A 58 4.98 -18.88 13.49
N ASN A 59 5.07 -17.60 13.84
CA ASN A 59 6.20 -17.05 14.60
C ASN A 59 5.70 -16.02 15.61
N PRO A 60 6.13 -16.02 16.87
CA PRO A 60 5.62 -15.10 17.89
C PRO A 60 5.78 -13.61 17.55
N THR A 61 6.91 -13.23 16.92
CA THR A 61 7.16 -11.83 16.53
C THR A 61 6.27 -11.41 15.35
N ARG A 62 6.15 -12.28 14.32
CA ARG A 62 5.27 -12.01 13.17
C ARG A 62 3.79 -11.95 13.59
N GLN A 63 3.37 -12.81 14.51
CA GLN A 63 1.99 -12.82 15.02
C GLN A 63 1.58 -11.47 15.61
N LEU A 64 2.50 -10.76 16.28
CA LEU A 64 2.19 -9.42 16.83
C LEU A 64 1.87 -8.39 15.76
N VAL A 65 2.52 -8.47 14.60
CA VAL A 65 2.22 -7.61 13.44
C VAL A 65 0.89 -8.00 12.82
N GLU A 66 0.65 -9.30 12.66
CA GLU A 66 -0.60 -9.85 12.09
C GLU A 66 -1.81 -9.47 12.95
N ASP A 67 -1.71 -9.62 14.27
CA ASP A 67 -2.75 -9.21 15.22
C ASP A 67 -2.96 -7.69 15.22
N ALA A 68 -1.87 -6.92 15.13
CA ALA A 68 -1.93 -5.47 15.13
C ALA A 68 -2.65 -4.93 13.90
N ILE A 69 -2.30 -5.41 12.70
CA ILE A 69 -2.94 -4.92 11.47
C ILE A 69 -4.41 -5.34 11.38
N ALA A 70 -4.75 -6.56 11.84
CA ALA A 70 -6.13 -6.99 11.94
C ALA A 70 -6.95 -6.05 12.82
N ASN A 71 -6.40 -5.67 13.98
CA ASN A 71 -7.06 -4.74 14.91
C ASN A 71 -7.16 -3.31 14.33
N LEU A 72 -6.17 -2.84 13.57
CA LEU A 72 -6.18 -1.50 12.98
C LEU A 72 -7.21 -1.38 11.85
N GLU A 73 -7.34 -2.40 11.01
CA GLU A 73 -8.32 -2.46 9.91
C GLU A 73 -9.71 -2.97 10.39
N ASN A 74 -9.83 -3.36 11.67
CA ASN A 74 -11.05 -3.96 12.22
C ASN A 74 -11.47 -5.26 11.50
N GLY A 75 -10.49 -6.07 11.09
CA GLY A 75 -10.68 -7.35 10.43
C GLY A 75 -10.60 -8.54 11.38
N ALA A 76 -11.01 -9.71 10.91
CA ALA A 76 -10.96 -10.96 11.66
C ALA A 76 -9.53 -11.52 11.75
N ARG A 77 -8.75 -11.42 10.66
CA ARG A 77 -7.40 -11.95 10.61
C ARG A 77 -6.47 -11.09 9.76
N GLY A 78 -5.25 -10.88 10.25
CA GLY A 78 -4.13 -10.30 9.53
C GLY A 78 -3.09 -11.35 9.16
N LEU A 79 -2.41 -11.16 8.03
CA LEU A 79 -1.36 -12.03 7.50
C LEU A 79 -0.20 -11.18 7.01
N ALA A 80 1.04 -11.55 7.35
CA ALA A 80 2.24 -10.78 6.98
C ALA A 80 3.14 -11.54 6.01
N PHE A 81 3.52 -10.85 4.93
CA PHE A 81 4.23 -11.38 3.77
C PHE A 81 5.57 -10.66 3.57
N SER A 82 6.48 -11.31 2.84
CA SER A 82 7.80 -10.76 2.50
C SER A 82 7.76 -9.52 1.59
N SER A 83 6.64 -9.23 0.95
CA SER A 83 6.42 -8.02 0.13
C SER A 83 4.93 -7.81 -0.16
N GLY A 84 4.54 -6.58 -0.60
CA GLY A 84 3.20 -6.32 -1.12
C GLY A 84 2.85 -7.22 -2.31
N MET A 85 3.81 -7.47 -3.21
CA MET A 85 3.62 -8.38 -4.33
C MET A 85 3.38 -9.83 -3.90
N ALA A 86 4.05 -10.30 -2.84
CA ALA A 86 3.80 -11.62 -2.26
C ALA A 86 2.39 -11.73 -1.65
N ALA A 87 1.90 -10.65 -1.07
CA ALA A 87 0.52 -10.54 -0.58
C ALA A 87 -0.49 -10.65 -1.73
N ILE A 88 -0.33 -9.86 -2.80
CA ILE A 88 -1.20 -9.91 -4.00
C ILE A 88 -1.14 -11.28 -4.66
N GLN A 89 0.06 -11.84 -4.85
CA GLN A 89 0.27 -13.19 -5.39
C GLN A 89 -0.51 -14.25 -4.60
N THR A 90 -0.54 -14.13 -3.28
CA THR A 90 -1.26 -15.10 -2.42
C THR A 90 -2.77 -14.93 -2.54
N ILE A 91 -3.28 -13.71 -2.69
CA ILE A 91 -4.71 -13.47 -2.93
C ILE A 91 -5.14 -14.07 -4.27
N MET A 92 -4.30 -13.98 -5.31
CA MET A 92 -4.63 -14.57 -6.61
C MET A 92 -4.78 -16.09 -6.53
N ALA A 93 -4.22 -16.77 -5.53
CA ALA A 93 -4.42 -18.20 -5.32
C ALA A 93 -5.85 -18.60 -4.87
N LEU A 94 -6.71 -17.64 -4.53
CA LEU A 94 -8.14 -17.85 -4.30
C LEU A 94 -8.90 -18.17 -5.60
N PHE A 95 -8.33 -17.83 -6.75
CA PHE A 95 -9.00 -17.94 -8.04
C PHE A 95 -8.43 -19.09 -8.86
N LYS A 96 -9.26 -19.62 -9.74
CA LYS A 96 -8.92 -20.75 -10.61
C LYS A 96 -8.99 -20.34 -12.10
N SER A 97 -8.42 -21.17 -12.96
CA SER A 97 -8.50 -20.98 -14.40
C SER A 97 -9.95 -20.80 -14.87
N GLY A 98 -10.20 -19.78 -15.66
CA GLY A 98 -11.51 -19.36 -16.16
C GLY A 98 -12.19 -18.28 -15.31
N ASP A 99 -11.69 -17.98 -14.13
CA ASP A 99 -12.21 -16.88 -13.32
C ASP A 99 -11.77 -15.52 -13.92
N GLU A 100 -12.62 -14.52 -13.73
CA GLU A 100 -12.43 -13.15 -14.20
C GLU A 100 -12.43 -12.18 -13.04
N LEU A 101 -11.56 -11.16 -13.10
CA LEU A 101 -11.50 -10.08 -12.14
C LEU A 101 -11.66 -8.73 -12.84
N ILE A 102 -12.41 -7.81 -12.24
CA ILE A 102 -12.43 -6.41 -12.65
C ILE A 102 -11.42 -5.68 -11.79
N VAL A 103 -10.51 -4.92 -12.40
CA VAL A 103 -9.36 -4.34 -11.70
C VAL A 103 -9.19 -2.86 -12.08
N SER A 104 -8.65 -2.04 -11.19
CA SER A 104 -8.35 -0.64 -11.48
C SER A 104 -7.54 -0.50 -12.76
N SER A 105 -7.90 0.47 -13.62
CA SER A 105 -7.16 0.77 -14.86
C SER A 105 -5.82 1.45 -14.59
N ASP A 106 -5.72 2.24 -13.52
CA ASP A 106 -4.49 2.84 -13.02
C ASP A 106 -4.01 2.03 -11.80
N LEU A 107 -3.20 1.02 -12.05
CA LEU A 107 -2.61 0.12 -11.05
C LEU A 107 -1.12 0.35 -10.92
N TYR A 108 -0.58 0.06 -9.75
CA TYR A 108 0.86 -0.11 -9.59
C TYR A 108 1.42 -1.03 -10.68
N GLY A 109 2.48 -0.58 -11.38
CA GLY A 109 3.05 -1.32 -12.52
C GLY A 109 3.46 -2.76 -12.20
N GLY A 110 3.87 -3.04 -10.93
CA GLY A 110 4.15 -4.40 -10.48
C GLY A 110 2.90 -5.29 -10.44
N THR A 111 1.76 -4.75 -10.03
CA THR A 111 0.47 -5.46 -10.01
C THR A 111 0.00 -5.74 -11.45
N TYR A 112 0.07 -4.74 -12.33
CA TYR A 112 -0.23 -4.89 -13.74
C TYR A 112 0.62 -6.01 -14.38
N ARG A 113 1.94 -5.96 -14.16
CA ARG A 113 2.88 -7.00 -14.67
C ARG A 113 2.55 -8.40 -14.13
N LEU A 114 2.21 -8.51 -12.83
CA LEU A 114 1.82 -9.78 -12.24
C LEU A 114 0.56 -10.35 -12.89
N PHE A 115 -0.46 -9.52 -13.13
CA PHE A 115 -1.70 -9.93 -13.75
C PHE A 115 -1.50 -10.34 -15.22
N GLU A 116 -0.89 -9.47 -16.02
CA GLU A 116 -0.74 -9.66 -17.46
C GLU A 116 0.29 -10.75 -17.82
N ASN A 117 1.44 -10.76 -17.13
CA ASN A 117 2.54 -11.65 -17.53
C ASN A 117 2.55 -12.97 -16.78
N GLU A 118 1.90 -13.06 -15.60
CA GLU A 118 1.92 -14.30 -14.83
C GLU A 118 0.54 -14.94 -14.76
N TRP A 119 -0.47 -14.29 -14.20
CA TRP A 119 -1.75 -14.93 -13.93
C TRP A 119 -2.61 -15.19 -15.17
N LYS A 120 -2.49 -14.39 -16.22
CA LYS A 120 -3.10 -14.73 -17.53
C LYS A 120 -2.62 -16.08 -18.09
N LYS A 121 -1.36 -16.47 -17.85
CA LYS A 121 -0.83 -17.78 -18.24
C LYS A 121 -1.55 -18.94 -17.56
N TYR A 122 -2.11 -18.71 -16.38
CA TYR A 122 -2.87 -19.69 -15.63
C TYR A 122 -4.38 -19.59 -15.85
N GLY A 123 -4.80 -18.79 -16.84
CA GLY A 123 -6.17 -18.73 -17.33
C GLY A 123 -7.08 -17.78 -16.56
N LEU A 124 -6.55 -16.84 -15.78
CA LEU A 124 -7.32 -15.71 -15.24
C LEU A 124 -7.50 -14.64 -16.32
N THR A 125 -8.61 -13.92 -16.27
CA THR A 125 -8.89 -12.78 -17.14
C THR A 125 -9.07 -11.52 -16.30
N PHE A 126 -8.47 -10.40 -16.74
CA PHE A 126 -8.54 -9.11 -16.06
C PHE A 126 -9.22 -8.08 -16.96
N HIS A 127 -10.28 -7.44 -16.44
CA HIS A 127 -11.02 -6.36 -17.08
C HIS A 127 -10.69 -5.05 -16.35
N TYR A 128 -10.09 -4.11 -17.05
CA TYR A 128 -9.66 -2.84 -16.47
C TYR A 128 -10.81 -1.84 -16.43
N ASP A 129 -10.98 -1.14 -15.31
CA ASP A 129 -12.02 -0.14 -15.07
C ASP A 129 -11.49 1.01 -14.21
N ASP A 130 -11.96 2.23 -14.43
CA ASP A 130 -11.60 3.40 -13.62
C ASP A 130 -12.60 3.68 -12.48
N PHE A 131 -13.65 2.86 -12.40
CA PHE A 131 -14.73 2.94 -11.41
C PHE A 131 -15.48 4.29 -11.37
N SER A 132 -15.40 5.08 -12.43
CA SER A 132 -16.08 6.37 -12.54
C SER A 132 -17.52 6.26 -13.00
N ASP A 133 -17.89 5.16 -13.67
CA ASP A 133 -19.22 4.91 -14.25
C ASP A 133 -19.74 3.53 -13.82
N GLU A 134 -20.84 3.54 -13.05
CA GLU A 134 -21.49 2.33 -12.54
C GLU A 134 -22.00 1.42 -13.67
N ASP A 135 -22.58 1.98 -14.73
CA ASP A 135 -23.12 1.19 -15.85
C ASP A 135 -21.98 0.51 -16.63
N CYS A 136 -20.84 1.20 -16.79
CA CYS A 136 -19.65 0.63 -17.38
C CYS A 136 -19.14 -0.55 -16.53
N LEU A 137 -19.01 -0.38 -15.22
CA LEU A 137 -18.57 -1.41 -14.30
C LEU A 137 -19.53 -2.62 -14.32
N ARG A 138 -20.86 -2.40 -14.24
CA ARG A 138 -21.87 -3.45 -14.30
C ARG A 138 -21.81 -4.24 -15.61
N SER A 139 -21.53 -3.57 -16.73
CA SER A 139 -21.44 -4.21 -18.05
C SER A 139 -20.28 -5.22 -18.17
N LYS A 140 -19.25 -5.10 -17.32
CA LYS A 140 -18.09 -6.00 -17.27
C LYS A 140 -18.32 -7.23 -16.40
N ILE A 141 -19.40 -7.28 -15.63
CA ILE A 141 -19.71 -8.43 -14.78
C ILE A 141 -20.27 -9.56 -15.63
N THR A 142 -19.62 -10.72 -15.58
CA THR A 142 -20.01 -11.96 -16.24
C THR A 142 -20.27 -13.05 -15.19
N PRO A 143 -20.83 -14.23 -15.56
CA PRO A 143 -20.94 -15.37 -14.63
C PRO A 143 -19.59 -15.88 -14.10
N ASN A 144 -18.49 -15.56 -14.78
CA ASN A 144 -17.13 -15.94 -14.40
C ASN A 144 -16.45 -14.91 -13.52
N THR A 145 -16.99 -13.70 -13.39
CA THR A 145 -16.43 -12.66 -12.53
C THR A 145 -16.50 -13.12 -11.06
N LYS A 146 -15.40 -13.00 -10.32
CA LYS A 146 -15.27 -13.46 -8.93
C LYS A 146 -14.86 -12.36 -7.97
N ALA A 147 -14.19 -11.32 -8.48
CA ALA A 147 -13.74 -10.24 -7.62
C ALA A 147 -13.63 -8.91 -8.36
N VAL A 148 -13.67 -7.84 -7.58
CA VAL A 148 -13.27 -6.50 -7.97
C VAL A 148 -12.02 -6.14 -7.15
N PHE A 149 -10.93 -5.73 -7.83
CA PHE A 149 -9.67 -5.32 -7.22
C PHE A 149 -9.49 -3.81 -7.43
N VAL A 150 -9.50 -3.06 -6.34
CA VAL A 150 -9.44 -1.59 -6.34
C VAL A 150 -8.14 -1.12 -5.70
N GLU A 151 -7.39 -0.28 -6.40
CA GLU A 151 -6.31 0.52 -5.81
C GLU A 151 -6.82 1.95 -5.62
N THR A 152 -6.83 2.46 -4.38
CA THR A 152 -7.36 3.80 -4.10
C THR A 152 -6.66 4.46 -2.90
N PRO A 153 -6.05 5.66 -3.10
CA PRO A 153 -5.89 6.36 -4.38
C PRO A 153 -5.00 5.57 -5.34
N THR A 154 -5.21 5.77 -6.64
CA THR A 154 -4.42 5.11 -7.69
C THR A 154 -2.99 5.65 -7.74
N ASN A 155 -2.09 4.88 -8.34
CA ASN A 155 -0.69 5.24 -8.54
C ASN A 155 -0.35 5.24 -10.04
N PRO A 156 0.00 6.40 -10.67
CA PRO A 156 0.40 7.66 -10.03
C PRO A 156 -0.64 8.79 -10.09
N LEU A 157 -1.86 8.57 -10.57
CA LEU A 157 -2.82 9.65 -10.87
C LEU A 157 -3.61 10.13 -9.67
N MET A 158 -3.49 9.50 -8.51
CA MET A 158 -4.15 9.88 -7.25
C MET A 158 -5.69 9.89 -7.33
N GLN A 159 -6.28 9.10 -8.22
CA GLN A 159 -7.73 8.98 -8.35
C GLN A 159 -8.30 8.17 -7.18
N GLU A 160 -9.41 8.64 -6.61
CA GLU A 160 -10.10 7.94 -5.54
C GLU A 160 -11.31 7.17 -6.08
N ALA A 161 -11.52 5.97 -5.59
CA ALA A 161 -12.72 5.17 -5.85
C ALA A 161 -13.67 5.20 -4.65
N ASP A 162 -14.97 5.24 -4.89
CA ASP A 162 -16.00 5.11 -3.85
C ASP A 162 -16.15 3.63 -3.45
N ILE A 163 -15.42 3.25 -2.38
CA ILE A 163 -15.41 1.87 -1.88
C ILE A 163 -16.81 1.42 -1.44
N GLU A 164 -17.60 2.29 -0.78
CA GLU A 164 -18.95 1.93 -0.31
C GLU A 164 -19.89 1.65 -1.48
N HIS A 165 -19.77 2.43 -2.54
CA HIS A 165 -20.54 2.23 -3.76
C HIS A 165 -20.18 0.91 -4.43
N ILE A 166 -18.89 0.63 -4.63
CA ILE A 166 -18.40 -0.62 -5.21
C ILE A 166 -18.77 -1.81 -4.33
N ALA A 167 -18.70 -1.68 -3.00
CA ALA A 167 -19.07 -2.74 -2.06
C ALA A 167 -20.55 -3.12 -2.16
N ARG A 168 -21.44 -2.15 -2.38
CA ARG A 168 -22.87 -2.47 -2.60
C ARG A 168 -23.05 -3.31 -3.86
N MET A 169 -22.40 -2.91 -4.95
CA MET A 169 -22.48 -3.61 -6.23
C MET A 169 -21.86 -5.02 -6.17
N THR A 170 -20.66 -5.16 -5.59
CA THR A 170 -20.03 -6.48 -5.46
C THR A 170 -20.87 -7.43 -4.64
N LYS A 171 -21.53 -6.93 -3.59
CA LYS A 171 -22.44 -7.73 -2.76
C LYS A 171 -23.70 -8.19 -3.51
N GLU A 172 -24.26 -7.35 -4.40
CA GLU A 172 -25.39 -7.72 -5.25
C GLU A 172 -25.08 -8.90 -6.18
N HIS A 173 -23.82 -9.04 -6.56
CA HIS A 173 -23.35 -10.05 -7.51
C HIS A 173 -22.53 -11.20 -6.88
N ASP A 174 -22.45 -11.25 -5.55
CA ASP A 174 -21.65 -12.26 -4.80
C ASP A 174 -20.16 -12.27 -5.21
N LEU A 175 -19.58 -11.09 -5.38
CA LEU A 175 -18.19 -10.86 -5.74
C LEU A 175 -17.38 -10.45 -4.52
N LEU A 176 -16.11 -10.87 -4.45
CA LEU A 176 -15.16 -10.34 -3.46
C LEU A 176 -14.73 -8.92 -3.82
N LEU A 177 -14.68 -8.04 -2.83
CA LEU A 177 -14.07 -6.71 -2.96
C LEU A 177 -12.70 -6.71 -2.27
N ILE A 178 -11.65 -6.52 -3.08
CA ILE A 178 -10.26 -6.46 -2.67
C ILE A 178 -9.78 -5.02 -2.83
N VAL A 179 -9.25 -4.42 -1.77
CA VAL A 179 -8.81 -3.02 -1.79
C VAL A 179 -7.33 -2.92 -1.38
N ASP A 180 -6.51 -2.35 -2.25
CA ASP A 180 -5.15 -1.92 -1.89
C ASP A 180 -5.22 -0.54 -1.22
N ASN A 181 -4.99 -0.52 0.09
CA ASN A 181 -5.06 0.66 0.96
C ASN A 181 -3.67 1.20 1.35
N THR A 182 -2.66 0.93 0.53
CA THR A 182 -1.26 1.26 0.82
C THR A 182 -1.04 2.75 1.08
N PHE A 183 -1.70 3.64 0.31
CA PHE A 183 -1.48 5.09 0.41
C PHE A 183 -2.17 5.72 1.62
N TYR A 184 -3.36 5.25 1.96
CA TYR A 184 -4.13 5.85 3.06
C TYR A 184 -3.86 5.21 4.41
N THR A 185 -3.42 3.97 4.45
CA THR A 185 -3.20 3.24 5.70
C THR A 185 -4.47 3.17 6.58
N PRO A 186 -4.51 2.36 7.63
CA PRO A 186 -5.67 2.33 8.53
C PRO A 186 -5.91 3.64 9.31
N VAL A 187 -4.99 4.61 9.18
CA VAL A 187 -5.12 5.92 9.83
C VAL A 187 -6.11 6.82 9.09
N LEU A 188 -6.10 6.80 7.75
CA LEU A 188 -6.94 7.67 6.92
C LEU A 188 -8.16 6.95 6.32
N GLN A 189 -8.06 5.63 6.13
CA GLN A 189 -9.12 4.83 5.52
C GLN A 189 -9.09 3.39 6.03
N ARG A 190 -10.26 2.79 6.26
CA ARG A 190 -10.43 1.39 6.63
C ARG A 190 -11.43 0.71 5.72
N PRO A 191 -10.97 0.12 4.63
CA PRO A 191 -11.85 -0.44 3.60
C PRO A 191 -12.79 -1.53 4.09
N LEU A 192 -12.41 -2.33 5.11
CA LEU A 192 -13.30 -3.34 5.70
C LEU A 192 -14.55 -2.71 6.33
N GLU A 193 -14.42 -1.53 6.95
CA GLU A 193 -15.56 -0.78 7.50
C GLU A 193 -16.47 -0.21 6.41
N LEU A 194 -15.93 -0.03 5.19
CA LEU A 194 -16.64 0.45 4.00
C LEU A 194 -17.21 -0.69 3.14
N GLY A 195 -17.02 -1.94 3.57
CA GLY A 195 -17.62 -3.11 2.94
C GLY A 195 -16.69 -3.98 2.09
N ALA A 196 -15.38 -3.70 2.07
CA ALA A 196 -14.39 -4.59 1.45
C ALA A 196 -14.32 -5.94 2.17
N ASP A 197 -13.86 -6.97 1.46
CA ASP A 197 -13.66 -8.31 1.99
C ASP A 197 -12.19 -8.56 2.34
N ILE A 198 -11.28 -7.99 1.54
CA ILE A 198 -9.84 -8.12 1.69
C ILE A 198 -9.20 -6.74 1.54
N VAL A 199 -8.29 -6.41 2.45
CA VAL A 199 -7.46 -5.21 2.39
C VAL A 199 -6.00 -5.60 2.27
N ILE A 200 -5.28 -4.91 1.38
CA ILE A 200 -3.86 -5.11 1.13
C ILE A 200 -3.10 -3.85 1.55
N HIS A 201 -1.90 -4.07 2.06
CA HIS A 201 -0.90 -3.02 2.24
C HIS A 201 0.47 -3.48 1.75
N SER A 202 1.09 -2.69 0.89
CA SER A 202 2.54 -2.72 0.81
C SER A 202 3.10 -2.05 2.07
N ALA A 203 3.40 -2.87 3.08
CA ALA A 203 3.91 -2.36 4.36
C ALA A 203 5.34 -1.79 4.27
N THR A 204 6.01 -2.00 3.14
CA THR A 204 7.24 -1.32 2.71
C THR A 204 7.12 0.21 2.75
N LYS A 205 5.91 0.74 2.58
CA LYS A 205 5.59 2.15 2.42
C LYS A 205 5.34 2.82 3.78
N TYR A 206 4.26 3.56 3.94
CA TYR A 206 3.94 4.31 5.16
C TYR A 206 3.94 3.47 6.45
N LEU A 207 3.53 2.19 6.38
CA LEU A 207 3.51 1.34 7.59
C LEU A 207 4.92 1.13 8.15
N GLY A 208 5.90 0.80 7.32
CA GLY A 208 7.32 0.76 7.70
C GLY A 208 7.87 2.17 7.91
N GLY A 209 7.75 3.00 6.88
CA GLY A 209 7.98 4.45 6.91
C GLY A 209 9.43 4.92 6.99
N HIS A 210 10.42 4.01 6.91
CA HIS A 210 11.84 4.36 7.12
C HIS A 210 12.75 3.86 5.99
N ASN A 211 12.19 3.38 4.87
CA ASN A 211 12.92 2.90 3.69
C ASN A 211 13.94 1.77 3.99
N ASP A 212 13.71 0.98 5.05
CA ASP A 212 14.65 0.01 5.60
C ASP A 212 14.14 -1.44 5.61
N LEU A 213 12.91 -1.67 5.13
CA LEU A 213 12.32 -3.01 5.07
C LEU A 213 11.42 -3.20 3.85
N LEU A 214 11.22 -4.46 3.48
CA LEU A 214 10.25 -4.90 2.47
C LEU A 214 9.21 -5.79 3.14
N ALA A 215 7.93 -5.43 3.06
CA ALA A 215 6.85 -6.20 3.67
C ALA A 215 5.51 -6.00 2.95
N GLY A 216 4.62 -7.00 3.08
CA GLY A 216 3.23 -6.93 2.66
C GLY A 216 2.30 -7.38 3.78
N LEU A 217 1.11 -6.82 3.84
CA LEU A 217 0.08 -7.23 4.79
C LEU A 217 -1.25 -7.45 4.06
N VAL A 218 -2.00 -8.44 4.51
CA VAL A 218 -3.38 -8.68 4.11
C VAL A 218 -4.24 -8.74 5.36
N VAL A 219 -5.40 -8.12 5.31
CA VAL A 219 -6.43 -8.26 6.34
C VAL A 219 -7.73 -8.69 5.69
N VAL A 220 -8.40 -9.66 6.30
CA VAL A 220 -9.67 -10.18 5.81
C VAL A 220 -10.79 -9.95 6.83
N LYS A 221 -12.01 -9.82 6.31
CA LYS A 221 -13.18 -9.46 7.13
C LYS A 221 -13.69 -10.59 8.02
N ASP A 222 -13.54 -11.87 7.63
CA ASP A 222 -14.07 -13.02 8.33
C ASP A 222 -13.06 -14.17 8.48
N GLU A 223 -13.33 -15.05 9.45
CA GLU A 223 -12.42 -16.15 9.80
C GLU A 223 -12.33 -17.24 8.73
N GLN A 224 -13.38 -17.47 7.94
CA GLN A 224 -13.37 -18.50 6.90
C GLN A 224 -12.38 -18.11 5.79
N LEU A 225 -12.49 -16.88 5.28
CA LEU A 225 -11.56 -16.30 4.31
C LEU A 225 -10.15 -16.21 4.92
N GLY A 226 -10.05 -15.90 6.21
CA GLY A 226 -8.79 -15.85 6.94
C GLY A 226 -8.07 -17.20 7.00
N GLU A 227 -8.80 -18.30 7.22
CA GLU A 227 -8.21 -19.65 7.23
C GLU A 227 -7.77 -20.07 5.82
N GLU A 228 -8.56 -19.79 4.79
CA GLU A 228 -8.20 -20.07 3.40
C GLU A 228 -6.94 -19.30 2.98
N MET A 229 -6.89 -18.01 3.26
CA MET A 229 -5.70 -17.17 3.00
C MET A 229 -4.47 -17.65 3.77
N PHE A 230 -4.62 -18.09 5.02
CA PHE A 230 -3.53 -18.66 5.80
C PHE A 230 -2.98 -19.97 5.19
N GLN A 231 -3.86 -20.83 4.68
CA GLN A 231 -3.43 -22.05 3.99
C GLN A 231 -2.63 -21.73 2.73
N HIS A 232 -3.05 -20.75 1.93
CA HIS A 232 -2.30 -20.26 0.77
C HIS A 232 -0.97 -19.63 1.19
N GLN A 233 -0.94 -18.76 2.20
CA GLN A 233 0.30 -18.17 2.73
C GLN A 233 1.30 -19.26 3.14
N ASN A 234 0.84 -20.26 3.91
CA ASN A 234 1.69 -21.35 4.37
C ASN A 234 2.19 -22.24 3.22
N ALA A 235 1.36 -22.49 2.20
CA ALA A 235 1.73 -23.27 1.02
C ALA A 235 2.75 -22.54 0.13
N ILE A 236 2.53 -21.27 -0.16
CA ILE A 236 3.42 -20.42 -0.98
C ILE A 236 4.71 -20.10 -0.21
N GLY A 237 4.61 -19.88 1.09
CA GLY A 237 5.77 -19.72 1.98
C GLY A 237 6.40 -18.33 2.00
N ALA A 238 5.82 -17.33 1.32
CA ALA A 238 6.34 -15.97 1.24
C ALA A 238 6.01 -15.14 2.51
N VAL A 239 6.33 -15.68 3.68
CA VAL A 239 6.04 -15.06 4.98
C VAL A 239 7.07 -14.01 5.38
N LEU A 240 6.66 -13.02 6.16
CA LEU A 240 7.55 -11.99 6.69
C LEU A 240 8.50 -12.57 7.75
N PRO A 241 9.83 -12.36 7.64
CA PRO A 241 10.80 -12.80 8.65
C PRO A 241 10.61 -12.10 10.01
N PRO A 242 11.05 -12.73 11.12
CA PRO A 242 10.88 -12.16 12.46
C PRO A 242 11.54 -10.80 12.67
N PHE A 243 12.74 -10.59 12.12
CA PHE A 243 13.45 -9.32 12.25
C PHE A 243 12.73 -8.19 11.53
N ASP A 244 12.31 -8.43 10.27
CA ASP A 244 11.54 -7.47 9.49
C ASP A 244 10.16 -7.20 10.13
N SER A 245 9.55 -8.23 10.73
CA SER A 245 8.32 -8.07 11.53
C SER A 245 8.53 -7.11 12.70
N TRP A 246 9.66 -7.20 13.37
CA TRP A 246 10.00 -6.30 14.49
C TRP A 246 10.27 -4.87 14.00
N LEU A 247 10.99 -4.69 12.89
CA LEU A 247 11.21 -3.37 12.27
C LEU A 247 9.88 -2.75 11.84
N LEU A 248 9.02 -3.53 11.18
CA LEU A 248 7.70 -3.07 10.76
C LEU A 248 6.86 -2.62 11.96
N MET A 249 6.80 -3.44 13.01
CA MET A 249 6.10 -3.09 14.24
C MET A 249 6.62 -1.78 14.86
N ARG A 250 7.95 -1.57 14.84
CA ARG A 250 8.57 -0.34 15.32
C ARG A 250 8.15 0.87 14.46
N GLY A 251 8.14 0.73 13.13
CA GLY A 251 7.67 1.76 12.21
C GLY A 251 6.18 2.11 12.42
N MET A 252 5.33 1.10 12.58
CA MET A 252 3.89 1.29 12.79
C MET A 252 3.58 2.11 14.06
N LYS A 253 4.39 2.03 15.10
CA LYS A 253 4.15 2.78 16.36
C LYS A 253 4.08 4.29 16.17
N THR A 254 4.71 4.85 15.16
CA THR A 254 4.72 6.29 14.85
C THR A 254 3.86 6.64 13.63
N LEU A 255 3.12 5.70 13.08
CA LEU A 255 2.37 5.88 11.83
C LEU A 255 1.44 7.09 11.87
N SER A 256 0.62 7.25 12.90
CA SER A 256 -0.35 8.35 12.96
C SER A 256 0.32 9.72 13.06
N LEU A 257 1.47 9.81 13.74
CA LEU A 257 2.27 11.04 13.81
C LEU A 257 2.85 11.38 12.43
N ARG A 258 3.42 10.38 11.76
CA ARG A 258 4.01 10.55 10.44
C ARG A 258 2.94 10.91 9.40
N MET A 259 1.80 10.21 9.37
CA MET A 259 0.71 10.49 8.43
C MET A 259 0.18 11.92 8.56
N ARG A 260 0.06 12.44 9.78
CA ARG A 260 -0.33 13.85 10.00
C ARG A 260 0.69 14.82 9.41
N GLN A 261 1.99 14.58 9.61
CA GLN A 261 3.03 15.46 9.08
C GLN A 261 3.15 15.33 7.56
N HIS A 262 3.12 14.11 7.00
CA HIS A 262 3.08 13.89 5.55
C HIS A 262 1.94 14.67 4.89
N GLN A 263 0.73 14.56 5.46
CA GLN A 263 -0.45 15.26 4.93
C GLN A 263 -0.31 16.78 5.03
N ALA A 264 0.13 17.31 6.17
CA ALA A 264 0.31 18.74 6.34
C ALA A 264 1.30 19.30 5.31
N ASN A 265 2.45 18.62 5.15
CA ASN A 265 3.43 19.01 4.14
C ASN A 265 2.89 18.89 2.71
N ALA A 266 2.17 17.79 2.40
CA ALA A 266 1.62 17.58 1.06
C ALA A 266 0.57 18.65 0.68
N GLN A 267 -0.29 19.05 1.61
CA GLN A 267 -1.26 20.13 1.41
C GLN A 267 -0.55 21.45 1.08
N GLU A 268 0.49 21.77 1.84
CA GLU A 268 1.26 23.00 1.66
C GLU A 268 2.07 23.01 0.36
N LEU A 269 2.65 21.86 -0.01
CA LEU A 269 3.42 21.73 -1.26
C LEU A 269 2.52 21.66 -2.50
N ALA A 270 1.34 21.06 -2.39
CA ALA A 270 0.35 21.07 -3.48
C ALA A 270 -0.06 22.51 -3.82
N ALA A 271 -0.44 23.31 -2.80
CA ALA A 271 -0.77 24.71 -3.00
C ALA A 271 0.40 25.54 -3.58
N PHE A 272 1.61 25.29 -3.08
CA PHE A 272 2.81 25.94 -3.63
C PHE A 272 3.04 25.59 -5.10
N LEU A 273 2.90 24.31 -5.48
CA LEU A 273 3.10 23.87 -6.88
C LEU A 273 2.03 24.42 -7.83
N GLU A 274 0.78 24.58 -7.38
CA GLU A 274 -0.33 25.18 -8.16
C GLU A 274 -0.05 26.64 -8.54
N GLU A 275 0.74 27.36 -7.75
CA GLU A 275 1.11 28.75 -8.01
C GLU A 275 2.31 28.90 -9.00
N GLN A 276 2.98 27.80 -9.38
CA GLN A 276 4.17 27.88 -10.23
C GLN A 276 3.81 27.86 -11.73
N GLU A 277 4.31 28.83 -12.50
CA GLU A 277 4.09 28.91 -13.96
C GLU A 277 4.65 27.69 -14.71
N GLU A 278 5.66 27.03 -14.18
CA GLU A 278 6.33 25.87 -14.75
C GLU A 278 5.51 24.57 -14.61
N ILE A 279 4.46 24.59 -13.78
CA ILE A 279 3.57 23.46 -13.52
C ILE A 279 2.28 23.61 -14.32
N SER A 280 1.85 22.55 -15.00
CA SER A 280 0.58 22.56 -15.76
C SER A 280 -0.62 22.17 -14.91
N ASP A 281 -0.44 21.22 -13.99
CA ASP A 281 -1.47 20.74 -13.08
C ASP A 281 -0.86 19.95 -11.92
N VAL A 282 -1.60 19.89 -10.82
CA VAL A 282 -1.27 19.14 -9.60
C VAL A 282 -2.42 18.16 -9.30
N LEU A 283 -2.07 16.91 -9.07
CA LEU A 283 -3.00 15.82 -8.74
C LEU A 283 -2.82 15.49 -7.25
N TYR A 284 -3.73 15.94 -6.43
CA TYR A 284 -3.71 15.70 -4.99
C TYR A 284 -5.14 15.49 -4.46
N PRO A 285 -5.43 14.37 -3.78
CA PRO A 285 -6.78 14.07 -3.30
C PRO A 285 -7.18 14.87 -2.04
N GLY A 286 -6.33 15.80 -1.58
CA GLY A 286 -6.58 16.62 -0.38
C GLY A 286 -6.22 15.95 0.94
N LYS A 287 -5.83 14.66 0.94
CA LYS A 287 -5.43 13.89 2.13
C LYS A 287 -4.26 12.95 1.81
N GLY A 288 -3.53 12.55 2.87
CA GLY A 288 -2.34 11.72 2.74
C GLY A 288 -1.10 12.50 2.28
N GLY A 289 0.00 11.79 2.06
CA GLY A 289 1.31 12.36 1.73
C GLY A 289 1.73 12.17 0.27
N MET A 290 0.85 11.70 -0.61
CA MET A 290 1.15 11.48 -2.03
C MET A 290 0.48 12.52 -2.90
N LEU A 291 1.23 13.09 -3.82
CA LEU A 291 0.72 13.93 -4.90
C LEU A 291 1.47 13.63 -6.20
N SER A 292 0.91 14.04 -7.32
CA SER A 292 1.61 14.08 -8.60
C SER A 292 1.44 15.45 -9.23
N PHE A 293 2.37 15.83 -10.11
CA PHE A 293 2.29 17.08 -10.84
C PHE A 293 2.89 16.91 -12.23
N ARG A 294 2.50 17.79 -13.16
CA ARG A 294 3.05 17.81 -14.51
C ARG A 294 3.80 19.10 -14.77
N LEU A 295 5.01 18.96 -15.29
CA LEU A 295 5.73 20.11 -15.82
C LEU A 295 5.09 20.60 -17.13
N GLN A 296 5.24 21.88 -17.47
CA GLN A 296 4.73 22.44 -18.73
C GLN A 296 5.38 21.77 -19.96
N LYS A 297 6.65 21.37 -19.86
CA LYS A 297 7.43 20.81 -20.97
C LYS A 297 8.12 19.52 -20.57
N GLU A 298 8.17 18.56 -21.50
CA GLU A 298 8.83 17.27 -21.28
C GLU A 298 10.35 17.42 -21.12
N GLU A 299 10.96 18.28 -21.93
CA GLU A 299 12.40 18.56 -21.88
C GLU A 299 12.89 19.14 -20.54
N TRP A 300 11.98 19.62 -19.69
CA TRP A 300 12.32 20.12 -18.35
C TRP A 300 12.45 19.01 -17.29
N VAL A 301 11.90 17.82 -17.55
CA VAL A 301 11.84 16.73 -16.55
C VAL A 301 13.25 16.35 -16.09
N ASN A 302 14.14 16.02 -17.00
CA ASN A 302 15.48 15.56 -16.61
C ASN A 302 16.34 16.66 -15.96
N PRO A 303 16.39 17.92 -16.48
CA PRO A 303 17.05 19.01 -15.77
C PRO A 303 16.48 19.29 -14.39
N PHE A 304 15.15 19.28 -14.23
CA PHE A 304 14.47 19.46 -12.94
C PHE A 304 14.92 18.41 -11.92
N LEU A 305 14.85 17.12 -12.29
CA LEU A 305 15.24 16.02 -11.41
C LEU A 305 16.72 16.10 -10.99
N LYS A 306 17.59 16.55 -11.89
CA LYS A 306 19.03 16.74 -11.60
C LYS A 306 19.31 17.94 -10.70
N ALA A 307 18.42 18.92 -10.68
CA ALA A 307 18.58 20.14 -9.89
C ALA A 307 18.18 19.98 -8.43
N LEU A 308 17.39 18.95 -8.09
CA LEU A 308 16.96 18.65 -6.72
C LEU A 308 18.19 18.39 -5.81
N LYS A 309 18.14 18.89 -4.58
CA LYS A 309 19.23 18.80 -3.59
C LYS A 309 18.82 18.06 -2.31
N THR A 310 17.62 18.30 -1.82
CA THR A 310 17.05 17.69 -0.62
C THR A 310 16.13 16.55 -1.01
N ILE A 311 15.24 16.78 -1.96
CA ILE A 311 14.31 15.77 -2.46
C ILE A 311 15.05 14.77 -3.33
N CYS A 312 14.94 13.47 -3.02
CA CYS A 312 15.63 12.44 -3.79
C CYS A 312 14.83 12.02 -5.03
N PHE A 313 15.51 11.95 -6.19
CA PHE A 313 14.98 11.24 -7.35
C PHE A 313 15.18 9.74 -7.14
N ALA A 314 14.15 9.05 -6.70
CA ALA A 314 14.21 7.62 -6.35
C ALA A 314 12.86 6.94 -6.56
N GLU A 315 12.89 5.61 -6.66
CA GLU A 315 11.69 4.79 -6.56
C GLU A 315 11.33 4.55 -5.09
N SER A 316 10.09 4.22 -4.82
CA SER A 316 9.43 4.02 -3.56
C SER A 316 8.61 5.24 -3.12
N LEU A 317 8.05 5.18 -1.92
CA LEU A 317 7.22 6.23 -1.33
C LEU A 317 6.95 5.94 0.15
N GLY A 318 6.38 6.92 0.84
CA GLY A 318 5.86 6.75 2.21
C GLY A 318 6.94 6.67 3.28
N GLY A 319 8.20 6.89 2.94
CA GLY A 319 9.29 7.08 3.90
C GLY A 319 9.28 8.48 4.51
N VAL A 320 10.05 8.66 5.58
CA VAL A 320 10.21 9.96 6.24
C VAL A 320 10.92 10.99 5.35
N GLU A 321 11.71 10.52 4.37
CA GLU A 321 12.34 11.35 3.36
C GLU A 321 11.43 11.56 2.14
N SER A 322 11.53 12.74 1.53
CA SER A 322 10.81 13.12 0.32
C SER A 322 11.42 12.52 -0.95
N PHE A 323 10.59 11.88 -1.78
CA PHE A 323 11.00 11.29 -3.05
C PHE A 323 10.18 11.80 -4.23
N ILE A 324 10.84 12.13 -5.33
CA ILE A 324 10.20 12.29 -6.64
C ILE A 324 10.54 11.07 -7.50
N THR A 325 9.52 10.49 -8.11
CA THR A 325 9.62 9.37 -9.06
C THR A 325 9.16 9.83 -10.43
N TYR A 326 9.81 9.37 -11.49
CA TYR A 326 9.39 9.58 -12.87
C TYR A 326 8.68 8.32 -13.41
N PRO A 327 7.34 8.25 -13.38
CA PRO A 327 6.60 7.03 -13.68
C PRO A 327 6.92 6.44 -15.04
N ALA A 328 7.12 7.29 -16.07
CA ALA A 328 7.34 6.85 -17.45
C ALA A 328 8.56 5.91 -17.64
N THR A 329 9.62 6.07 -16.82
CA THR A 329 10.85 5.26 -16.93
C THR A 329 11.12 4.37 -15.73
N GLN A 330 10.28 4.45 -14.69
CA GLN A 330 10.44 3.69 -13.45
C GLN A 330 9.21 2.80 -13.20
N THR A 331 8.22 3.28 -12.47
CA THR A 331 7.11 2.45 -11.97
C THR A 331 6.16 1.95 -13.05
N HIS A 332 6.09 2.59 -14.23
CA HIS A 332 5.19 2.28 -15.34
C HIS A 332 5.91 1.96 -16.65
N MET A 333 7.21 1.69 -16.60
CA MET A 333 8.02 1.41 -17.81
C MET A 333 7.60 0.13 -18.54
N ASP A 334 6.98 -0.82 -17.83
CA ASP A 334 6.50 -2.09 -18.41
C ASP A 334 5.13 -1.95 -19.11
N ILE A 335 4.47 -0.79 -18.97
CA ILE A 335 3.20 -0.49 -19.66
C ILE A 335 3.55 0.14 -21.03
N PRO A 336 3.00 -0.36 -22.14
CA PRO A 336 3.22 0.25 -23.44
C PRO A 336 2.91 1.75 -23.44
N GLU A 337 3.77 2.57 -24.04
CA GLU A 337 3.69 4.03 -23.97
C GLU A 337 2.33 4.57 -24.39
N GLU A 338 1.74 4.02 -25.47
CA GLU A 338 0.42 4.44 -25.95
C GLU A 338 -0.68 4.21 -24.91
N ILE A 339 -0.65 3.07 -24.21
CA ILE A 339 -1.60 2.73 -23.14
C ILE A 339 -1.36 3.64 -21.94
N ARG A 340 -0.10 3.83 -21.55
CA ARG A 340 0.30 4.68 -20.44
C ARG A 340 -0.17 6.12 -20.63
N ILE A 341 0.05 6.69 -21.83
CA ILE A 341 -0.38 8.05 -22.17
C ILE A 341 -1.90 8.15 -22.23
N ALA A 342 -2.59 7.16 -22.84
CA ALA A 342 -4.04 7.13 -22.89
C ALA A 342 -4.68 7.10 -21.49
N ASN A 343 -4.01 6.45 -20.52
CA ASN A 343 -4.42 6.43 -19.11
C ASN A 343 -4.00 7.71 -18.35
N GLY A 344 -3.43 8.74 -19.00
CA GLY A 344 -3.08 10.01 -18.38
C GLY A 344 -1.68 10.10 -17.79
N VAL A 345 -0.89 9.01 -17.83
CA VAL A 345 0.50 8.97 -17.33
C VAL A 345 1.45 9.39 -18.47
N CYS A 346 1.51 10.69 -18.74
CA CYS A 346 2.35 11.27 -19.80
C CYS A 346 3.81 11.46 -19.37
N ASN A 347 4.69 11.80 -20.35
CA ASN A 347 6.13 11.99 -20.12
C ASN A 347 6.47 13.26 -19.32
N ARG A 348 5.49 14.07 -18.93
CA ARG A 348 5.67 15.27 -18.09
C ARG A 348 5.29 15.02 -16.63
N LEU A 349 4.71 13.86 -16.32
CA LEU A 349 4.20 13.52 -15.00
C LEU A 349 5.32 13.10 -14.06
N LEU A 350 5.34 13.71 -12.89
CA LEU A 350 6.20 13.37 -11.76
C LEU A 350 5.32 13.00 -10.58
N ARG A 351 5.66 11.92 -9.87
CA ARG A 351 4.98 11.52 -8.64
C ARG A 351 5.85 11.92 -7.45
N PHE A 352 5.25 12.61 -6.48
CA PHE A 352 5.93 13.11 -5.30
C PHE A 352 5.40 12.44 -4.03
N SER A 353 6.25 11.68 -3.37
CA SER A 353 6.06 11.19 -2.02
C SER A 353 6.62 12.22 -1.05
N VAL A 354 5.74 12.98 -0.43
CA VAL A 354 6.13 14.04 0.48
C VAL A 354 6.51 13.46 1.83
N GLY A 355 7.72 13.74 2.30
CA GLY A 355 8.26 13.30 3.57
C GLY A 355 7.82 14.17 4.76
N ILE A 356 8.55 14.05 5.87
CA ILE A 356 8.27 14.80 7.11
C ILE A 356 9.29 15.90 7.40
N GLU A 357 10.11 16.26 6.43
CA GLU A 357 11.04 17.39 6.50
C GLU A 357 10.28 18.70 6.72
N HIS A 358 10.98 19.78 7.02
CA HIS A 358 10.34 21.08 7.10
C HIS A 358 9.85 21.54 5.73
N ALA A 359 8.57 21.92 5.63
CA ALA A 359 7.93 22.23 4.36
C ALA A 359 8.63 23.37 3.58
N GLU A 360 9.15 24.39 4.27
CA GLU A 360 9.88 25.48 3.63
C GLU A 360 11.17 25.02 2.93
N ASP A 361 11.91 24.06 3.53
CA ASP A 361 13.11 23.51 2.92
C ASP A 361 12.78 22.75 1.61
N LEU A 362 11.65 22.02 1.61
CA LEU A 362 11.13 21.31 0.44
C LEU A 362 10.67 22.30 -0.66
N LYS A 363 9.98 23.40 -0.28
CA LYS A 363 9.59 24.46 -1.23
C LYS A 363 10.80 25.14 -1.85
N GLU A 364 11.82 25.44 -1.04
CA GLU A 364 13.03 26.07 -1.55
C GLU A 364 13.75 25.16 -2.54
N ASP A 365 13.81 23.85 -2.28
CA ASP A 365 14.39 22.86 -3.19
C ASP A 365 13.61 22.77 -4.50
N LEU A 366 12.28 22.70 -4.46
CA LEU A 366 11.43 22.73 -5.66
C LEU A 366 11.60 24.03 -6.44
N LYS A 367 11.57 25.18 -5.76
CA LYS A 367 11.68 26.50 -6.36
C LYS A 367 13.01 26.68 -7.11
N GLN A 368 14.12 26.32 -6.47
CA GLN A 368 15.43 26.44 -7.11
C GLN A 368 15.56 25.50 -8.32
N ALA A 369 14.97 24.31 -8.27
CA ALA A 369 14.95 23.36 -9.39
C ALA A 369 14.09 23.87 -10.56
N LEU A 370 12.93 24.46 -10.29
CA LEU A 370 12.06 25.10 -11.30
C LEU A 370 12.73 26.33 -11.94
N CYS A 371 13.41 27.17 -11.16
CA CYS A 371 14.17 28.31 -11.70
C CYS A 371 15.27 27.86 -12.69
N GLN A 372 16.01 26.79 -12.37
CA GLN A 372 17.09 26.29 -13.24
C GLN A 372 16.57 25.81 -14.59
N VAL A 373 15.40 25.18 -14.67
CA VAL A 373 14.86 24.72 -15.96
C VAL A 373 14.35 25.89 -16.81
N LYS A 374 13.87 26.97 -16.19
CA LYS A 374 13.47 28.21 -16.89
C LYS A 374 14.66 28.95 -17.47
N GLU A 375 15.72 29.13 -16.68
CA GLU A 375 16.94 29.80 -17.11
C GLU A 375 17.71 29.01 -18.19
N GLY A 376 17.78 27.67 -18.06
CA GLY A 376 18.39 26.80 -19.05
C GLY A 376 17.67 26.79 -20.40
N ALA A 377 16.37 27.02 -20.43
CA ALA A 377 15.58 27.16 -21.66
C ALA A 377 15.88 28.47 -22.41
N VAL A 378 16.25 29.54 -21.69
CA VAL A 378 16.61 30.85 -22.30
C VAL A 378 18.00 30.83 -22.93
N SER A 379 18.89 29.91 -22.53
CA SER A 379 20.27 29.83 -23.08
C SER A 379 20.37 28.95 -24.34
N PHE A 380 19.29 28.35 -24.82
CA PHE A 380 19.24 27.56 -26.06
C PHE A 380 18.38 28.18 -27.18
N GLU A 381 17.79 29.36 -26.94
CA GLU A 381 17.22 30.24 -27.99
C GLU A 381 18.22 31.28 -28.43
#